data_1a1be5e50ada2d6a481822ed17a19ab0
#
_entry.id   1a1be5e50ada2d6a481822ed17a19ab0
#
_cell.length_a   1.000
_cell.length_b   1.000
_cell.length_c   1.000
_cell.angle_alpha   90.00
_cell.angle_beta   90.00
_cell.angle_gamma   90.00
#
_symmetry.space_group_name_H-M   'P 1'
#
loop_
_entity.id
_entity.type
_entity.pdbx_description
1 polymer ?
#
loop_
_entity_poly.entity_id
_entity_poly.type
_entity_poly.pdbx_seq_one_letter_code
_entity_poly.pdbx_strand_id
1 'polypeptide(L)'
;MKTDSQHHMGRYPALVKEQRMKLISWNVNGIRACLTKGFEESFKKLDGDVFCLQETKCQEGQVKIELPGYHQYWNYANRKGYSGTAIFTKKEPLSVFYGMGIEEHDKEGRMITLEFPEAYIVTVYTPNSQSELRRLTYRQQWEADFLAYLQKLKEQKPVICCGDMNVAHKEIDLKNPKNNRTNPGFTDEERACFSKLLDHGFTDTFRYFYPEQEGIYSWWSYRFKAREKNAGWRIDYFLTSSSLEDRLKDAKIHTEIMGSDHCPVELEIDL
;
A
#
# COMPACT_ATOMS: atom_id res chain seq x y z
N MET A 1 -45.56 52.10 -6.35
CA MET A 1 -45.32 50.68 -6.11
C MET A 1 -43.97 50.36 -6.72
N LYS A 2 -42.93 50.24 -5.91
CA LYS A 2 -41.57 49.83 -6.32
C LYS A 2 -41.44 48.35 -5.97
N THR A 3 -41.20 47.50 -6.93
CA THR A 3 -40.93 46.08 -6.75
C THR A 3 -39.43 45.89 -6.61
N ASP A 4 -39.00 45.53 -5.39
CA ASP A 4 -37.63 45.12 -5.09
C ASP A 4 -37.41 43.70 -5.64
N SER A 5 -36.58 43.56 -6.64
CA SER A 5 -36.04 42.27 -7.11
C SER A 5 -34.76 41.94 -6.35
N GLN A 6 -34.89 41.11 -5.32
CA GLN A 6 -33.72 40.53 -4.64
C GLN A 6 -33.06 39.51 -5.55
N HIS A 7 -31.85 39.81 -6.02
CA HIS A 7 -30.96 38.87 -6.69
C HIS A 7 -30.39 37.90 -5.64
N HIS A 8 -30.84 36.66 -5.69
CA HIS A 8 -30.19 35.56 -5.00
C HIS A 8 -28.86 35.27 -5.73
N MET A 9 -27.78 35.78 -5.20
CA MET A 9 -26.40 35.29 -5.59
C MET A 9 -26.20 33.89 -5.04
N GLY A 10 -26.34 32.91 -5.92
CA GLY A 10 -25.94 31.54 -5.61
C GLY A 10 -24.47 31.51 -5.25
N ARG A 11 -24.14 31.07 -4.01
CA ARG A 11 -22.78 30.73 -3.61
C ARG A 11 -22.36 29.52 -4.44
N TYR A 12 -21.52 29.74 -5.45
CA TYR A 12 -20.74 28.64 -6.05
C TYR A 12 -19.88 28.02 -4.95
N PRO A 13 -19.85 26.68 -4.81
CA PRO A 13 -18.92 26.04 -3.90
C PRO A 13 -17.51 26.45 -4.33
N ALA A 14 -16.69 26.87 -3.37
CA ALA A 14 -15.29 27.16 -3.61
C ALA A 14 -14.66 25.93 -4.28
N LEU A 15 -14.05 26.12 -5.45
CA LEU A 15 -13.24 25.10 -6.12
C LEU A 15 -12.20 24.62 -5.09
N VAL A 16 -12.37 23.41 -4.58
CA VAL A 16 -11.33 22.76 -3.78
C VAL A 16 -10.12 22.66 -4.70
N LYS A 17 -9.05 23.37 -4.34
CA LYS A 17 -7.81 23.33 -5.10
C LYS A 17 -7.25 21.93 -4.98
N GLU A 18 -7.29 21.15 -6.06
CA GLU A 18 -6.62 19.85 -6.13
C GLU A 18 -5.14 20.04 -5.72
N GLN A 19 -4.71 19.25 -4.77
CA GLN A 19 -3.34 19.30 -4.29
C GLN A 19 -2.61 18.04 -4.72
N ARG A 20 -1.44 18.20 -5.37
CA ARG A 20 -0.54 17.09 -5.65
C ARG A 20 -0.10 16.45 -4.33
N MET A 21 -0.32 15.16 -4.21
CA MET A 21 0.13 14.34 -3.09
C MET A 21 1.11 13.27 -3.57
N LYS A 22 2.13 13.03 -2.78
CA LYS A 22 3.09 11.95 -2.95
C LYS A 22 2.90 10.94 -1.83
N LEU A 23 2.55 9.71 -2.20
CA LEU A 23 2.38 8.59 -1.30
C LEU A 23 3.51 7.58 -1.50
N ILE A 24 4.07 7.09 -0.41
CA ILE A 24 5.15 6.10 -0.39
C ILE A 24 4.68 4.87 0.35
N SER A 25 4.97 3.68 -0.17
CA SER A 25 4.75 2.41 0.52
C SER A 25 6.04 1.61 0.55
N TRP A 26 6.40 1.08 1.72
CA TRP A 26 7.64 0.32 1.90
C TRP A 26 7.50 -0.79 2.93
N ASN A 27 7.66 -2.04 2.50
CA ASN A 27 7.89 -3.14 3.42
C ASN A 27 9.33 -3.03 3.95
N VAL A 28 9.48 -2.72 5.23
CA VAL A 28 10.78 -2.44 5.86
C VAL A 28 11.44 -3.69 6.46
N ASN A 29 10.75 -4.83 6.43
CA ASN A 29 11.22 -6.12 6.96
C ASN A 29 11.92 -5.99 8.32
N GLY A 30 11.25 -5.28 9.24
CA GLY A 30 11.75 -4.92 10.57
C GLY A 30 12.31 -3.50 10.63
N ILE A 31 11.50 -2.58 11.16
CA ILE A 31 11.83 -1.14 11.21
C ILE A 31 13.14 -0.87 11.96
N ARG A 32 13.44 -1.61 13.04
CA ARG A 32 14.67 -1.44 13.80
C ARG A 32 15.92 -1.70 12.96
N ALA A 33 15.90 -2.77 12.17
CA ALA A 33 17.01 -3.09 11.25
C ALA A 33 17.07 -2.08 10.09
N CYS A 34 15.94 -1.65 9.56
CA CYS A 34 15.88 -0.68 8.48
C CYS A 34 16.42 0.70 8.91
N LEU A 35 16.14 1.12 10.15
CA LEU A 35 16.70 2.35 10.74
C LEU A 35 18.23 2.34 10.72
N THR A 36 18.88 1.22 11.09
CA THR A 36 20.34 1.12 11.06
C THR A 36 20.94 1.07 9.65
N LYS A 37 20.09 0.96 8.62
CA LYS A 37 20.48 0.85 7.22
C LYS A 37 20.04 2.07 6.39
N GLY A 38 19.76 3.21 7.02
CA GLY A 38 19.48 4.46 6.33
C GLY A 38 18.00 4.74 6.04
N PHE A 39 17.09 4.22 6.87
CA PHE A 39 15.66 4.53 6.72
C PHE A 39 15.38 6.03 6.76
N GLU A 40 15.95 6.76 7.73
CA GLU A 40 15.67 8.20 7.89
C GLU A 40 16.17 9.03 6.70
N GLU A 41 17.34 8.69 6.14
CA GLU A 41 17.88 9.35 4.95
C GLU A 41 16.97 9.09 3.74
N SER A 42 16.52 7.85 3.58
CA SER A 42 15.59 7.47 2.51
C SER A 42 14.23 8.16 2.69
N PHE A 43 13.72 8.23 3.91
CA PHE A 43 12.48 8.92 4.26
C PHE A 43 12.56 10.41 3.87
N LYS A 44 13.64 11.09 4.25
CA LYS A 44 13.86 12.51 3.92
C LYS A 44 14.01 12.74 2.42
N LYS A 45 14.74 11.84 1.72
CA LYS A 45 14.94 11.91 0.28
C LYS A 45 13.63 11.75 -0.51
N LEU A 46 12.79 10.82 -0.09
CA LEU A 46 11.49 10.55 -0.73
C LEU A 46 10.48 11.67 -0.47
N ASP A 47 10.52 12.30 0.69
CA ASP A 47 9.66 13.43 1.11
C ASP A 47 8.19 13.22 0.73
N GLY A 48 7.63 12.08 1.10
CA GLY A 48 6.23 11.74 0.86
C GLY A 48 5.29 12.51 1.78
N ASP A 49 4.07 12.79 1.33
CA ASP A 49 3.02 13.35 2.18
C ASP A 49 2.42 12.27 3.09
N VAL A 50 2.42 11.03 2.61
CA VAL A 50 2.01 9.84 3.36
C VAL A 50 3.04 8.72 3.13
N PHE A 51 3.51 8.12 4.21
CA PHE A 51 4.35 6.92 4.21
C PHE A 51 3.62 5.75 4.84
N CYS A 52 3.47 4.67 4.11
CA CYS A 52 2.87 3.43 4.55
C CYS A 52 3.95 2.36 4.71
N LEU A 53 4.06 1.79 5.90
CA LEU A 53 5.07 0.77 6.20
C LEU A 53 4.42 -0.58 6.49
N GLN A 54 5.04 -1.65 6.00
CA GLN A 54 4.65 -3.02 6.28
C GLN A 54 5.82 -3.78 6.91
N GLU A 55 5.50 -4.85 7.62
CA GLU A 55 6.47 -5.66 8.38
C GLU A 55 7.34 -4.84 9.33
N THR A 56 6.73 -3.98 10.14
CA THR A 56 7.49 -3.20 11.14
C THR A 56 8.13 -4.08 12.20
N LYS A 57 7.57 -5.25 12.50
CA LYS A 57 8.11 -6.28 13.43
C LYS A 57 8.52 -5.71 14.80
N CYS A 58 7.79 -4.71 15.26
CA CYS A 58 8.03 -4.10 16.58
C CYS A 58 6.75 -4.05 17.41
N GLN A 59 6.91 -3.75 18.68
CA GLN A 59 5.83 -3.52 19.63
C GLN A 59 5.89 -2.08 20.12
N GLU A 60 4.81 -1.60 20.71
CA GLU A 60 4.75 -0.27 21.32
C GLU A 60 5.95 -0.01 22.24
N GLY A 61 6.54 1.17 22.10
CA GLY A 61 7.69 1.61 22.90
C GLY A 61 9.04 1.00 22.51
N GLN A 62 9.10 0.06 21.54
CA GLN A 62 10.37 -0.50 21.09
C GLN A 62 11.14 0.37 20.09
N VAL A 63 10.46 1.32 19.48
CA VAL A 63 11.04 2.24 18.49
C VAL A 63 10.51 3.64 18.76
N LYS A 64 11.42 4.61 18.75
CA LYS A 64 11.09 6.03 18.74
C LYS A 64 11.70 6.65 17.49
N ILE A 65 10.87 7.08 16.57
CA ILE A 65 11.28 7.76 15.34
C ILE A 65 10.76 9.20 15.43
N GLU A 66 11.70 10.15 15.38
CA GLU A 66 11.35 11.57 15.41
C GLU A 66 11.20 12.07 13.96
N LEU A 67 9.96 12.27 13.53
CA LEU A 67 9.60 12.78 12.22
C LEU A 67 8.79 14.08 12.40
N PRO A 68 9.47 15.23 12.58
CA PRO A 68 8.77 16.49 12.74
C PRO A 68 7.82 16.77 11.58
N GLY A 69 6.58 17.15 11.90
CA GLY A 69 5.55 17.43 10.91
C GLY A 69 4.76 16.20 10.42
N TYR A 70 5.00 15.04 11.00
CA TYR A 70 4.22 13.84 10.69
C TYR A 70 3.45 13.32 11.91
N HIS A 71 2.18 12.99 11.70
CA HIS A 71 1.38 12.16 12.59
C HIS A 71 1.73 10.70 12.34
N GLN A 72 1.84 9.89 13.39
CA GLN A 72 2.23 8.49 13.30
C GLN A 72 1.12 7.58 13.83
N TYR A 73 0.77 6.56 13.06
CA TYR A 73 -0.22 5.54 13.40
C TYR A 73 0.42 4.16 13.25
N TRP A 74 0.36 3.35 14.30
CA TRP A 74 1.01 2.04 14.37
C TRP A 74 0.00 0.96 14.69
N ASN A 75 0.05 -0.16 13.98
CA ASN A 75 -0.73 -1.35 14.26
C ASN A 75 0.23 -2.53 14.49
N TYR A 76 0.25 -3.04 15.71
CA TYR A 76 1.16 -4.09 16.15
C TYR A 76 0.47 -5.45 16.10
N ALA A 77 1.21 -6.49 15.71
CA ALA A 77 0.74 -7.86 15.85
C ALA A 77 0.76 -8.28 17.33
N ASN A 78 -0.17 -9.14 17.74
CA ASN A 78 -0.14 -9.75 19.07
C ASN A 78 1.14 -10.58 19.28
N ARG A 79 1.63 -11.22 18.21
CA ARG A 79 2.90 -11.95 18.22
C ARG A 79 4.06 -10.97 18.08
N LYS A 80 4.97 -10.97 19.07
CA LYS A 80 6.19 -10.14 19.06
C LYS A 80 7.11 -10.47 17.89
N GLY A 81 7.69 -9.42 17.27
CA GLY A 81 8.65 -9.57 16.18
C GLY A 81 8.06 -10.10 14.86
N TYR A 82 6.76 -9.93 14.67
CA TYR A 82 6.02 -10.46 13.52
C TYR A 82 5.10 -9.41 12.93
N SER A 83 4.94 -9.38 11.59
CA SER A 83 4.02 -8.49 10.89
C SER A 83 4.09 -7.02 11.37
N GLY A 84 2.95 -6.37 11.54
CA GLY A 84 2.86 -4.98 11.96
C GLY A 84 2.91 -4.00 10.79
N THR A 85 2.11 -2.94 10.87
CA THR A 85 2.04 -1.87 9.88
C THR A 85 2.13 -0.51 10.56
N ALA A 86 2.52 0.52 9.80
CA ALA A 86 2.47 1.90 10.26
C ALA A 86 2.13 2.85 9.11
N ILE A 87 1.53 4.00 9.44
CA ILE A 87 1.37 5.12 8.51
C ILE A 87 1.89 6.39 9.18
N PHE A 88 2.71 7.13 8.44
CA PHE A 88 3.15 8.49 8.79
C PHE A 88 2.56 9.46 7.78
N THR A 89 1.91 10.52 8.23
CA THR A 89 1.22 11.48 7.36
C THR A 89 1.43 12.92 7.81
N LYS A 90 1.64 13.84 6.86
CA LYS A 90 1.75 15.28 7.14
C LYS A 90 0.41 15.89 7.55
N LYS A 91 -0.70 15.38 7.01
CA LYS A 91 -2.06 15.84 7.35
C LYS A 91 -2.69 14.91 8.37
N GLU A 92 -3.36 15.46 9.38
CA GLU A 92 -4.15 14.68 10.31
C GLU A 92 -5.39 14.11 9.61
N PRO A 93 -5.66 12.80 9.71
CA PRO A 93 -6.84 12.18 9.12
C PRO A 93 -8.11 12.50 9.94
N LEU A 94 -9.27 12.40 9.31
CA LEU A 94 -10.58 12.52 9.97
C LEU A 94 -10.84 11.35 10.93
N SER A 95 -10.40 10.15 10.54
CA SER A 95 -10.57 8.91 11.31
C SER A 95 -9.44 7.94 11.03
N VAL A 96 -9.18 7.04 11.98
CA VAL A 96 -8.19 5.95 11.87
C VAL A 96 -8.85 4.63 12.24
N PHE A 97 -8.69 3.61 11.40
CA PHE A 97 -9.19 2.27 11.65
C PHE A 97 -8.04 1.27 11.59
N TYR A 98 -8.03 0.33 12.53
CA TYR A 98 -7.03 -0.73 12.62
C TYR A 98 -7.67 -2.08 12.29
N GLY A 99 -7.14 -2.77 11.29
CA GLY A 99 -7.70 -4.01 10.81
C GLY A 99 -8.98 -3.81 9.97
N MET A 100 -9.71 -4.88 9.75
CA MET A 100 -10.95 -4.89 8.96
C MET A 100 -12.20 -5.26 9.77
N GLY A 101 -12.08 -5.36 11.10
CA GLY A 101 -13.16 -5.72 12.01
C GLY A 101 -13.38 -7.23 12.14
N ILE A 102 -12.39 -8.05 11.79
CA ILE A 102 -12.41 -9.52 11.91
C ILE A 102 -11.26 -9.93 12.82
N GLU A 103 -11.60 -10.39 14.03
CA GLU A 103 -10.63 -10.69 15.10
C GLU A 103 -9.50 -11.62 14.64
N GLU A 104 -9.83 -12.66 13.88
CA GLU A 104 -8.82 -13.60 13.37
C GLU A 104 -7.75 -12.92 12.53
N HIS A 105 -8.13 -11.93 11.72
CA HIS A 105 -7.24 -11.20 10.85
C HIS A 105 -6.52 -10.05 11.58
N ASP A 106 -7.24 -9.37 12.44
CA ASP A 106 -6.80 -8.10 13.02
C ASP A 106 -5.68 -8.28 14.07
N LYS A 107 -5.59 -9.47 14.68
CA LYS A 107 -4.52 -9.81 15.65
C LYS A 107 -3.11 -9.84 15.06
N GLU A 108 -2.97 -9.84 13.74
CA GLU A 108 -1.67 -9.84 13.07
C GLU A 108 -1.17 -8.42 12.69
N GLY A 109 -1.95 -7.36 12.97
CA GLY A 109 -1.54 -5.96 12.75
C GLY A 109 -1.24 -5.62 11.29
N ARG A 110 -2.02 -6.18 10.35
CA ARG A 110 -1.72 -6.15 8.91
C ARG A 110 -2.25 -4.94 8.16
N MET A 111 -3.11 -4.15 8.79
CA MET A 111 -3.82 -3.09 8.07
C MET A 111 -4.10 -1.88 8.92
N ILE A 112 -3.95 -0.68 8.34
CA ILE A 112 -4.42 0.60 8.86
C ILE A 112 -5.16 1.31 7.75
N THR A 113 -6.30 1.90 8.07
CA THR A 113 -7.05 2.77 7.16
C THR A 113 -7.11 4.17 7.75
N LEU A 114 -6.67 5.17 6.99
CA LEU A 114 -6.85 6.58 7.29
C LEU A 114 -7.98 7.15 6.43
N GLU A 115 -8.88 7.89 7.05
CA GLU A 115 -9.93 8.63 6.35
C GLU A 115 -9.50 10.07 6.12
N PHE A 116 -9.49 10.52 4.87
CA PHE A 116 -9.37 11.92 4.49
C PHE A 116 -10.67 12.42 3.83
N PRO A 117 -10.86 13.74 3.69
CA PRO A 117 -12.07 14.26 3.03
C PRO A 117 -12.28 13.68 1.63
N GLU A 118 -11.20 13.49 0.86
CA GLU A 118 -11.23 13.12 -0.55
C GLU A 118 -11.21 11.60 -0.78
N ALA A 119 -10.58 10.83 0.11
CA ALA A 119 -10.34 9.39 -0.09
C ALA A 119 -10.00 8.67 1.23
N TYR A 120 -10.12 7.34 1.23
CA TYR A 120 -9.46 6.48 2.21
C TYR A 120 -8.07 6.10 1.71
N ILE A 121 -7.08 6.10 2.62
CA ILE A 121 -5.74 5.55 2.37
C ILE A 121 -5.58 4.30 3.24
N VAL A 122 -5.36 3.16 2.61
CA VAL A 122 -5.23 1.86 3.26
C VAL A 122 -3.83 1.32 3.05
N THR A 123 -3.09 1.05 4.13
CA THR A 123 -1.88 0.22 4.06
C THR A 123 -2.21 -1.22 4.40
N VAL A 124 -1.61 -2.15 3.68
CA VAL A 124 -1.84 -3.57 3.90
C VAL A 124 -0.56 -4.40 3.78
N TYR A 125 -0.45 -5.41 4.63
CA TYR A 125 0.52 -6.49 4.53
C TYR A 125 -0.23 -7.81 4.39
N THR A 126 -0.45 -8.26 3.16
CA THR A 126 -1.18 -9.48 2.85
C THR A 126 -0.46 -10.72 3.43
N PRO A 127 -1.16 -11.68 4.05
CA PRO A 127 -0.54 -12.89 4.54
C PRO A 127 0.19 -13.66 3.42
N ASN A 128 1.41 -14.10 3.69
CA ASN A 128 2.13 -15.01 2.80
C ASN A 128 1.58 -16.43 2.93
N SER A 129 1.46 -17.15 1.81
CA SER A 129 0.96 -18.54 1.80
C SER A 129 1.93 -19.54 2.43
N GLN A 130 3.18 -19.12 2.70
CA GLN A 130 4.26 -19.90 3.30
C GLN A 130 4.73 -21.12 2.47
N SER A 131 5.84 -21.73 2.89
CA SER A 131 6.37 -22.93 2.27
C SER A 131 5.30 -24.03 2.20
N GLU A 132 5.28 -24.78 1.09
CA GLU A 132 4.30 -25.85 0.85
C GLU A 132 2.83 -25.35 0.84
N LEU A 133 2.64 -24.03 0.66
CA LEU A 133 1.33 -23.38 0.60
C LEU A 133 0.45 -23.63 1.84
N ARG A 134 1.07 -23.82 3.02
CA ARG A 134 0.37 -24.19 4.26
C ARG A 134 -0.70 -23.19 4.69
N ARG A 135 -0.57 -21.92 4.31
CA ARG A 135 -1.55 -20.86 4.61
C ARG A 135 -2.37 -20.42 3.39
N LEU A 136 -2.31 -21.13 2.25
CA LEU A 136 -3.00 -20.69 1.03
C LEU A 136 -4.51 -20.56 1.24
N THR A 137 -5.17 -21.54 1.87
CA THR A 137 -6.61 -21.50 2.15
C THR A 137 -6.96 -20.30 3.07
N TYR A 138 -6.18 -20.08 4.12
CA TYR A 138 -6.36 -18.91 5.00
C TYR A 138 -6.18 -17.60 4.23
N ARG A 139 -5.16 -17.51 3.39
CA ARG A 139 -4.90 -16.35 2.57
C ARG A 139 -6.05 -16.05 1.61
N GLN A 140 -6.60 -17.05 0.93
CA GLN A 140 -7.75 -16.88 0.04
C GLN A 140 -8.97 -16.32 0.79
N GLN A 141 -9.25 -16.81 2.00
CA GLN A 141 -10.31 -16.27 2.84
C GLN A 141 -10.00 -14.83 3.26
N TRP A 142 -8.78 -14.58 3.69
CA TRP A 142 -8.33 -13.24 4.07
C TRP A 142 -8.49 -12.23 2.91
N GLU A 143 -8.13 -12.62 1.70
CA GLU A 143 -8.26 -11.77 0.49
C GLU A 143 -9.72 -11.54 0.11
N ALA A 144 -10.61 -12.50 0.31
CA ALA A 144 -12.04 -12.32 0.10
C ALA A 144 -12.63 -11.31 1.09
N ASP A 145 -12.27 -11.40 2.36
CA ASP A 145 -12.71 -10.48 3.41
C ASP A 145 -12.10 -9.08 3.22
N PHE A 146 -10.85 -9.01 2.78
CA PHE A 146 -10.18 -7.75 2.41
C PHE A 146 -10.87 -7.06 1.24
N LEU A 147 -11.22 -7.79 0.18
CA LEU A 147 -11.97 -7.24 -0.94
C LEU A 147 -13.33 -6.69 -0.48
N ALA A 148 -14.07 -7.44 0.36
CA ALA A 148 -15.34 -6.99 0.91
C ALA A 148 -15.18 -5.71 1.73
N TYR A 149 -14.12 -5.61 2.53
CA TYR A 149 -13.79 -4.41 3.29
C TYR A 149 -13.52 -3.20 2.39
N LEU A 150 -12.67 -3.36 1.36
CA LEU A 150 -12.39 -2.29 0.41
C LEU A 150 -13.62 -1.84 -0.37
N GLN A 151 -14.51 -2.77 -0.75
CA GLN A 151 -15.77 -2.43 -1.42
C GLN A 151 -16.67 -1.58 -0.52
N LYS A 152 -16.77 -1.92 0.76
CA LYS A 152 -17.53 -1.13 1.74
C LYS A 152 -17.00 0.30 1.89
N LEU A 153 -15.69 0.48 1.89
CA LEU A 153 -15.08 1.82 1.89
C LEU A 153 -15.41 2.58 0.59
N LYS A 154 -15.33 1.89 -0.55
CA LYS A 154 -15.61 2.46 -1.89
C LYS A 154 -17.03 2.97 -2.04
N GLU A 155 -18.01 2.43 -1.33
CA GLU A 155 -19.38 2.93 -1.31
C GLU A 155 -19.48 4.36 -0.77
N GLN A 156 -18.52 4.79 0.04
CA GLN A 156 -18.52 6.11 0.68
C GLN A 156 -17.57 7.09 -0.02
N LYS A 157 -16.34 6.69 -0.28
CA LYS A 157 -15.28 7.51 -0.88
C LYS A 157 -14.34 6.63 -1.71
N PRO A 158 -13.63 7.23 -2.68
CA PRO A 158 -12.55 6.53 -3.37
C PRO A 158 -11.51 5.97 -2.37
N VAL A 159 -10.89 4.87 -2.75
CA VAL A 159 -9.87 4.18 -1.93
C VAL A 159 -8.53 4.18 -2.66
N ILE A 160 -7.47 4.52 -1.95
CA ILE A 160 -6.08 4.30 -2.34
C ILE A 160 -5.54 3.23 -1.40
N CYS A 161 -5.22 2.06 -1.93
CA CYS A 161 -4.68 0.95 -1.17
C CYS A 161 -3.25 0.68 -1.58
N CYS A 162 -2.35 0.52 -0.64
CA CYS A 162 -0.96 0.22 -0.92
C CYS A 162 -0.39 -0.80 0.05
N GLY A 163 0.69 -1.43 -0.36
CA GLY A 163 1.47 -2.31 0.50
C GLY A 163 2.00 -3.53 -0.20
N ASP A 164 2.50 -4.44 0.62
CA ASP A 164 2.97 -5.75 0.18
C ASP A 164 1.78 -6.70 0.02
N MET A 165 1.40 -6.94 -1.22
CA MET A 165 0.30 -7.85 -1.58
C MET A 165 0.75 -9.32 -1.61
N ASN A 166 2.04 -9.59 -1.40
CA ASN A 166 2.63 -10.94 -1.43
C ASN A 166 2.24 -11.75 -2.68
N VAL A 167 2.06 -11.07 -3.82
CA VAL A 167 1.74 -11.71 -5.11
C VAL A 167 2.33 -10.91 -6.27
N ALA A 168 3.00 -11.60 -7.20
CA ALA A 168 3.26 -11.09 -8.54
C ALA A 168 2.05 -11.42 -9.42
N HIS A 169 1.39 -10.42 -9.99
CA HIS A 169 0.11 -10.64 -10.68
C HIS A 169 0.28 -11.41 -12.01
N LYS A 170 1.19 -10.93 -12.86
CA LYS A 170 1.42 -11.49 -14.20
C LYS A 170 2.85 -11.99 -14.36
N GLU A 171 3.12 -12.73 -15.45
CA GLU A 171 4.46 -13.24 -15.75
C GLU A 171 5.52 -12.13 -15.90
N ILE A 172 5.12 -10.94 -16.34
CA ILE A 172 5.98 -9.75 -16.42
C ILE A 172 6.42 -9.22 -15.04
N ASP A 173 5.70 -9.60 -13.96
CA ASP A 173 5.92 -9.08 -12.62
C ASP A 173 6.98 -9.85 -11.81
N LEU A 174 7.59 -10.87 -12.38
CA LEU A 174 8.68 -11.59 -11.72
C LEU A 174 9.69 -12.16 -12.71
N LYS A 175 10.90 -12.37 -12.20
CA LYS A 175 11.93 -13.14 -12.93
C LYS A 175 11.62 -14.64 -12.84
N ASN A 176 11.78 -15.36 -13.93
CA ASN A 176 11.57 -16.83 -14.00
C ASN A 176 10.14 -17.30 -13.65
N PRO A 177 9.08 -16.78 -14.27
CA PRO A 177 7.70 -17.13 -13.93
C PRO A 177 7.39 -18.63 -14.04
N LYS A 178 7.94 -19.31 -15.05
CA LYS A 178 7.70 -20.75 -15.28
C LYS A 178 8.09 -21.63 -14.08
N ASN A 179 9.17 -21.26 -13.38
CA ASN A 179 9.70 -22.02 -12.24
C ASN A 179 8.98 -21.69 -10.92
N ASN A 180 8.10 -20.69 -10.92
CA ASN A 180 7.50 -20.16 -9.68
C ASN A 180 5.97 -20.36 -9.59
N ARG A 181 5.33 -21.00 -10.59
CA ARG A 181 3.85 -21.15 -10.61
C ARG A 181 3.25 -21.89 -9.42
N THR A 182 4.04 -22.68 -8.72
CA THR A 182 3.61 -23.42 -7.51
C THR A 182 4.20 -22.87 -6.24
N ASN A 183 4.92 -21.73 -6.32
CA ASN A 183 5.53 -21.10 -5.18
C ASN A 183 4.61 -20.04 -4.57
N PRO A 184 4.69 -19.78 -3.24
CA PRO A 184 3.98 -18.70 -2.60
C PRO A 184 4.25 -17.36 -3.32
N GLY A 185 3.19 -16.61 -3.58
CA GLY A 185 3.24 -15.31 -4.26
C GLY A 185 3.09 -15.39 -5.79
N PHE A 186 2.99 -16.59 -6.38
CA PHE A 186 2.73 -16.74 -7.82
C PHE A 186 1.86 -17.95 -8.19
N THR A 187 1.11 -18.48 -7.24
CA THR A 187 0.11 -19.52 -7.52
C THR A 187 -1.06 -18.95 -8.33
N ASP A 188 -1.74 -19.82 -9.07
CA ASP A 188 -2.90 -19.38 -9.85
C ASP A 188 -4.02 -18.85 -8.96
N GLU A 189 -4.18 -19.39 -7.74
CA GLU A 189 -5.14 -18.96 -6.74
C GLU A 189 -4.84 -17.53 -6.23
N GLU A 190 -3.60 -17.24 -5.86
CA GLU A 190 -3.18 -15.91 -5.38
C GLU A 190 -3.34 -14.86 -6.48
N ARG A 191 -2.93 -15.19 -7.70
CA ARG A 191 -3.10 -14.32 -8.88
C ARG A 191 -4.57 -14.08 -9.22
N ALA A 192 -5.42 -15.11 -9.09
CA ALA A 192 -6.86 -14.97 -9.30
C ALA A 192 -7.51 -14.04 -8.27
N CYS A 193 -7.09 -14.10 -6.99
CA CYS A 193 -7.56 -13.18 -5.96
C CYS A 193 -7.17 -11.72 -6.29
N PHE A 194 -5.94 -11.49 -6.75
CA PHE A 194 -5.51 -10.16 -7.18
C PHE A 194 -6.27 -9.67 -8.42
N SER A 195 -6.51 -10.53 -9.42
CA SER A 195 -7.35 -10.21 -10.58
C SER A 195 -8.75 -9.79 -10.15
N LYS A 196 -9.35 -10.53 -9.20
CA LYS A 196 -10.66 -10.21 -8.64
C LYS A 196 -10.70 -8.81 -8.02
N LEU A 197 -9.63 -8.42 -7.32
CA LEU A 197 -9.51 -7.07 -6.75
C LEU A 197 -9.55 -6.00 -7.85
N LEU A 198 -8.82 -6.19 -8.95
CA LEU A 198 -8.84 -5.27 -10.08
C LEU A 198 -10.20 -5.27 -10.78
N ASP A 199 -10.82 -6.43 -11.02
CA ASP A 199 -12.14 -6.56 -11.64
C ASP A 199 -13.26 -5.85 -10.85
N HIS A 200 -13.03 -5.63 -9.55
CA HIS A 200 -13.95 -4.88 -8.68
C HIS A 200 -13.68 -3.38 -8.65
N GLY A 201 -13.00 -2.86 -9.67
CA GLY A 201 -12.82 -1.43 -9.90
C GLY A 201 -11.65 -0.83 -9.14
N PHE A 202 -10.54 -1.57 -9.09
CA PHE A 202 -9.24 -1.07 -8.69
C PHE A 202 -8.26 -1.09 -9.86
N THR A 203 -7.38 -0.10 -9.91
CA THR A 203 -6.37 0.08 -10.93
C THR A 203 -4.98 -0.12 -10.33
N ASP A 204 -4.17 -1.01 -10.91
CA ASP A 204 -2.74 -1.13 -10.61
C ASP A 204 -2.03 0.09 -11.23
N THR A 205 -1.64 1.04 -10.40
CA THR A 205 -1.15 2.35 -10.85
C THR A 205 0.17 2.24 -11.62
N PHE A 206 1.05 1.31 -11.25
CA PHE A 206 2.29 1.11 -12.00
C PHE A 206 2.01 0.57 -13.40
N ARG A 207 1.13 -0.43 -13.54
CA ARG A 207 0.75 -0.98 -14.85
C ARG A 207 -0.13 -0.04 -15.66
N TYR A 208 -0.81 0.91 -15.03
CA TYR A 208 -1.52 1.98 -15.72
C TYR A 208 -0.58 2.87 -16.54
N PHE A 209 0.56 3.27 -15.94
CA PHE A 209 1.55 4.10 -16.64
C PHE A 209 2.53 3.28 -17.47
N TYR A 210 2.90 2.08 -17.03
CA TYR A 210 3.98 1.27 -17.60
C TYR A 210 3.50 -0.17 -17.86
N PRO A 211 2.51 -0.36 -18.78
CA PRO A 211 1.86 -1.65 -18.97
C PRO A 211 2.82 -2.76 -19.43
N GLU A 212 3.84 -2.40 -20.23
CA GLU A 212 4.76 -3.36 -20.86
C GLU A 212 6.19 -3.29 -20.30
N GLN A 213 6.41 -2.51 -19.23
CA GLN A 213 7.76 -2.36 -18.68
C GLN A 213 8.20 -3.60 -17.91
N GLU A 214 9.19 -4.29 -18.45
CA GLU A 214 9.79 -5.50 -17.86
C GLU A 214 10.94 -5.17 -16.91
N GLY A 215 11.28 -6.15 -16.03
CA GLY A 215 12.49 -6.10 -15.21
C GLY A 215 12.47 -5.09 -14.07
N ILE A 216 11.32 -4.49 -13.77
CA ILE A 216 11.15 -3.61 -12.62
C ILE A 216 10.42 -4.36 -11.51
N TYR A 217 11.11 -4.55 -10.40
CA TYR A 217 10.66 -5.34 -9.26
C TYR A 217 10.74 -4.53 -7.97
N SER A 218 10.02 -4.97 -6.93
CA SER A 218 9.99 -4.32 -5.63
C SER A 218 10.60 -5.16 -4.51
N TRP A 219 10.79 -6.46 -4.74
CA TRP A 219 11.34 -7.40 -3.78
C TRP A 219 12.36 -8.35 -4.40
N TRP A 220 13.42 -8.69 -3.63
CA TRP A 220 14.46 -9.65 -3.99
C TRP A 220 14.84 -10.49 -2.77
N SER A 221 14.90 -11.81 -2.94
CA SER A 221 15.43 -12.68 -1.89
C SER A 221 16.84 -12.27 -1.47
N TYR A 222 17.15 -12.34 -0.17
CA TYR A 222 18.53 -12.18 0.30
C TYR A 222 19.47 -13.29 -0.19
N ARG A 223 18.92 -14.39 -0.70
CA ARG A 223 19.70 -15.55 -1.16
C ARG A 223 20.23 -15.33 -2.58
N PHE A 224 21.38 -15.94 -2.87
CA PHE A 224 21.94 -16.05 -4.22
C PHE A 224 22.23 -14.73 -4.93
N LYS A 225 22.42 -13.63 -4.18
CA LYS A 225 22.63 -12.29 -4.73
C LYS A 225 21.51 -11.87 -5.70
N ALA A 226 20.25 -12.17 -5.33
CA ALA A 226 19.10 -11.99 -6.20
C ALA A 226 18.94 -10.53 -6.65
N ARG A 227 19.17 -9.56 -5.75
CA ARG A 227 19.06 -8.13 -6.10
C ARG A 227 20.14 -7.68 -7.08
N GLU A 228 21.39 -8.11 -6.91
CA GLU A 228 22.47 -7.81 -7.84
C GLU A 228 22.20 -8.37 -9.26
N LYS A 229 21.56 -9.53 -9.34
CA LYS A 229 21.17 -10.20 -10.59
C LYS A 229 19.82 -9.73 -11.12
N ASN A 230 19.15 -8.85 -10.43
CA ASN A 230 17.76 -8.45 -10.66
C ASN A 230 16.81 -9.65 -10.82
N ALA A 231 16.99 -10.69 -9.99
CA ALA A 231 16.08 -11.83 -9.91
C ALA A 231 14.98 -11.52 -8.87
N GLY A 232 14.13 -10.56 -9.20
CA GLY A 232 13.14 -9.99 -8.30
C GLY A 232 11.69 -10.29 -8.68
N TRP A 233 10.80 -9.80 -7.85
CA TRP A 233 9.36 -9.87 -7.97
C TRP A 233 8.75 -8.51 -7.68
N ARG A 234 7.72 -8.11 -8.42
CA ARG A 234 6.90 -6.94 -8.10
C ARG A 234 5.69 -7.41 -7.28
N ILE A 235 5.75 -7.21 -5.99
CA ILE A 235 4.74 -7.66 -5.02
C ILE A 235 4.22 -6.52 -4.12
N ASP A 236 4.82 -5.33 -4.24
CA ASP A 236 4.38 -4.10 -3.58
C ASP A 236 3.65 -3.22 -4.61
N TYR A 237 2.49 -2.70 -4.22
CA TYR A 237 1.58 -2.01 -5.15
C TYR A 237 1.00 -0.74 -4.54
N PHE A 238 0.63 0.19 -5.43
CA PHE A 238 -0.45 1.14 -5.21
C PHE A 238 -1.63 0.76 -6.11
N LEU A 239 -2.78 0.51 -5.49
CA LEU A 239 -4.06 0.26 -6.14
C LEU A 239 -4.99 1.42 -5.81
N THR A 240 -5.65 1.99 -6.81
CA THR A 240 -6.61 3.07 -6.60
C THR A 240 -7.99 2.66 -7.10
N SER A 241 -9.03 3.18 -6.49
CA SER A 241 -10.36 3.14 -7.12
C SER A 241 -10.26 3.68 -8.54
N SER A 242 -10.85 2.98 -9.52
CA SER A 242 -10.76 3.38 -10.93
C SER A 242 -11.34 4.78 -11.20
N SER A 243 -12.20 5.28 -10.30
CA SER A 243 -12.70 6.67 -10.34
C SER A 243 -11.61 7.74 -10.11
N LEU A 244 -10.41 7.34 -9.69
CA LEU A 244 -9.27 8.24 -9.50
C LEU A 244 -8.28 8.23 -10.67
N GLU A 245 -8.51 7.45 -11.73
CA GLU A 245 -7.55 7.31 -12.85
C GLU A 245 -7.15 8.65 -13.47
N ASP A 246 -8.10 9.55 -13.70
CA ASP A 246 -7.83 10.88 -14.26
C ASP A 246 -6.99 11.78 -13.34
N ARG A 247 -6.89 11.42 -12.07
CA ARG A 247 -6.11 12.14 -11.06
C ARG A 247 -4.71 11.59 -10.86
N LEU A 248 -4.41 10.40 -11.41
CA LEU A 248 -3.09 9.79 -11.34
C LEU A 248 -2.08 10.63 -12.14
N LYS A 249 -0.86 10.78 -11.62
CA LYS A 249 0.19 11.58 -12.26
C LYS A 249 1.45 10.76 -12.58
N ASP A 250 1.87 9.91 -11.67
CA ASP A 250 3.00 9.00 -11.87
C ASP A 250 3.00 7.88 -10.83
N ALA A 251 3.66 6.78 -11.15
CA ALA A 251 3.93 5.67 -10.24
C ALA A 251 5.39 5.22 -10.40
N LYS A 252 6.12 5.07 -9.29
CA LYS A 252 7.55 4.72 -9.31
C LYS A 252 7.84 3.53 -8.42
N ILE A 253 8.90 2.81 -8.75
CA ILE A 253 9.51 1.77 -7.93
C ILE A 253 10.97 2.15 -7.74
N HIS A 254 11.36 2.47 -6.51
CA HIS A 254 12.67 3.01 -6.16
C HIS A 254 13.70 1.90 -5.94
N THR A 255 14.05 1.18 -7.01
CA THR A 255 14.93 0.01 -6.96
C THR A 255 16.32 0.30 -6.40
N GLU A 256 16.76 1.57 -6.44
CA GLU A 256 18.04 2.05 -5.93
C GLU A 256 18.06 2.21 -4.40
N ILE A 257 16.90 2.28 -3.74
CA ILE A 257 16.81 2.47 -2.29
C ILE A 257 17.03 1.13 -1.60
N MET A 258 18.01 1.11 -0.70
CA MET A 258 18.41 -0.04 0.09
C MET A 258 17.85 0.05 1.53
N GLY A 259 18.06 -0.97 2.35
CA GLY A 259 17.65 -1.00 3.77
C GLY A 259 16.72 -2.16 4.11
N SER A 260 16.00 -2.68 3.13
CA SER A 260 15.14 -3.87 3.21
C SER A 260 15.39 -4.77 2.00
N ASP A 261 14.85 -5.98 1.99
CA ASP A 261 14.73 -6.83 0.80
C ASP A 261 13.63 -6.35 -0.17
N HIS A 262 12.80 -5.42 0.28
CA HIS A 262 11.93 -4.63 -0.58
C HIS A 262 12.52 -3.23 -0.81
N CYS A 263 12.12 -2.59 -1.91
CA CYS A 263 12.33 -1.16 -2.12
C CYS A 263 11.01 -0.40 -2.02
N PRO A 264 11.04 0.93 -1.76
CA PRO A 264 9.83 1.74 -1.74
C PRO A 264 9.15 1.79 -3.10
N VAL A 265 7.82 1.85 -3.08
CA VAL A 265 6.98 2.21 -4.24
C VAL A 265 6.29 3.53 -3.97
N GLU A 266 6.04 4.31 -5.02
CA GLU A 266 5.53 5.68 -4.95
C GLU A 266 4.33 5.86 -5.87
N LEU A 267 3.37 6.65 -5.43
CA LEU A 267 2.27 7.17 -6.21
C LEU A 267 2.22 8.69 -6.10
N GLU A 268 2.17 9.39 -7.23
CA GLU A 268 1.80 10.79 -7.30
C GLU A 268 0.37 10.93 -7.82
N ILE A 269 -0.47 11.66 -7.09
CA ILE A 269 -1.91 11.81 -7.38
C ILE A 269 -2.39 13.21 -6.97
N ASP A 270 -3.35 13.75 -7.69
CA ASP A 270 -4.06 14.99 -7.31
C ASP A 270 -5.33 14.65 -6.52
N LEU A 271 -5.41 15.09 -5.27
CA LEU A 271 -6.55 14.90 -4.37
C LEU A 271 -7.09 16.23 -3.86
#